data_daa18b43462098c9febc715d7672c437
#
_entry.id   daa18b43462098c9febc715d7672c437
#
_cell.length_a   1.000
_cell.length_b   1.000
_cell.length_c   1.000
_cell.angle_alpha   90.00
_cell.angle_beta   90.00
_cell.angle_gamma   90.00
#
_symmetry.space_group_name_H-M   'P 1'
#
loop_
_entity.id
_entity.type
_entity.pdbx_description
1 polymer ?
#
loop_
_entity_poly.entity_id
_entity_poly.type
_entity_poly.pdbx_seq_one_letter_code
_entity_poly.pdbx_strand_id
1 'polypeptide(L)'
;MPEAADMLRRRLAFARHIGARYVITNTGSRSGADTICRTLEAVLPFCEQAGVGLALENPGHGEGDLIGNGAEGLVLVAKFGSPYLRLNYDAGNIYTYSREALLPENDIADALPAIAHLHLKDVASDESGWRFTPLGEGSINYSALWGQIPADLPIGIELPLRLERPGRSDPVRRAEPLPLPQLRAALQRSLAFVGKLSG
;
A
#
# COMPACT_ATOMS: atom_id res chain seq x y z
N MET A 1 20.68 5.94 9.14
CA MET A 1 20.66 6.44 7.76
C MET A 1 21.49 5.62 6.78
N PRO A 2 22.81 5.39 6.96
CA PRO A 2 23.53 4.42 6.12
C PRO A 2 22.84 3.05 6.12
N GLU A 3 22.38 2.60 7.26
CA GLU A 3 21.74 1.30 7.48
C GLU A 3 20.46 1.10 6.64
N ALA A 4 19.57 2.10 6.58
CA ALA A 4 18.34 2.01 5.78
C ALA A 4 18.64 1.96 4.27
N ALA A 5 19.57 2.78 3.80
CA ALA A 5 20.01 2.76 2.42
C ALA A 5 20.67 1.42 2.05
N ASP A 6 21.51 0.89 2.92
CA ASP A 6 22.17 -0.41 2.69
C ASP A 6 21.18 -1.58 2.73
N MET A 7 20.19 -1.51 3.60
CA MET A 7 19.09 -2.50 3.60
C MET A 7 18.32 -2.46 2.27
N LEU A 8 17.95 -1.28 1.78
CA LEU A 8 17.24 -1.15 0.51
C LEU A 8 18.09 -1.62 -0.67
N ARG A 9 19.39 -1.31 -0.71
CA ARG A 9 20.33 -1.80 -1.74
C ARG A 9 20.38 -3.33 -1.79
N ARG A 10 20.46 -3.99 -0.64
CA ARG A 10 20.40 -5.47 -0.57
C ARG A 10 19.08 -6.03 -1.09
N ARG A 11 17.96 -5.38 -0.76
CA ARG A 11 16.62 -5.79 -1.26
C ARG A 11 16.49 -5.58 -2.76
N LEU A 12 17.00 -4.48 -3.31
CA LEU A 12 17.04 -4.21 -4.74
C LEU A 12 17.90 -5.25 -5.50
N ALA A 13 19.07 -5.60 -4.95
CA ALA A 13 19.91 -6.65 -5.52
C ALA A 13 19.20 -8.01 -5.54
N PHE A 14 18.51 -8.36 -4.46
CA PHE A 14 17.70 -9.58 -4.40
C PHE A 14 16.51 -9.52 -5.39
N ALA A 15 15.79 -8.40 -5.44
CA ALA A 15 14.67 -8.20 -6.36
C ALA A 15 15.11 -8.37 -7.82
N ARG A 16 16.26 -7.79 -8.19
CA ARG A 16 16.87 -8.00 -9.51
C ARG A 16 17.14 -9.49 -9.78
N HIS A 17 17.70 -10.19 -8.79
CA HIS A 17 18.04 -11.61 -8.93
C HIS A 17 16.82 -12.48 -9.22
N ILE A 18 15.66 -12.17 -8.60
CA ILE A 18 14.41 -12.91 -8.81
C ILE A 18 13.54 -12.35 -9.94
N GLY A 19 13.99 -11.32 -10.65
CA GLY A 19 13.25 -10.69 -11.75
C GLY A 19 12.06 -9.82 -11.31
N ALA A 20 12.03 -9.36 -10.04
CA ALA A 20 11.00 -8.44 -9.58
C ALA A 20 11.22 -7.03 -10.13
N ARG A 21 10.13 -6.35 -10.53
CA ARG A 21 10.21 -4.99 -11.09
C ARG A 21 10.30 -3.91 -10.01
N TYR A 22 9.74 -4.16 -8.83
CA TYR A 22 9.67 -3.20 -7.74
C TYR A 22 9.94 -3.85 -6.39
N VAL A 23 10.49 -3.05 -5.47
CA VAL A 23 10.50 -3.33 -4.03
C VAL A 23 9.49 -2.38 -3.38
N ILE A 24 8.46 -2.92 -2.74
CA ILE A 24 7.48 -2.15 -1.98
C ILE A 24 8.06 -1.85 -0.60
N THR A 25 7.93 -0.60 -0.14
CA THR A 25 8.36 -0.18 1.18
C THR A 25 7.48 0.95 1.72
N ASN A 26 7.19 0.92 3.01
CA ASN A 26 6.51 2.02 3.68
C ASN A 26 7.40 3.26 3.73
N THR A 27 6.76 4.43 3.69
CA THR A 27 7.45 5.73 3.75
C THR A 27 7.86 6.13 5.16
N GLY A 28 7.10 5.76 6.19
CA GLY A 28 7.28 6.22 7.55
C GLY A 28 6.61 7.56 7.84
N SER A 29 7.07 8.27 8.87
CA SER A 29 6.39 9.46 9.40
C SER A 29 6.87 10.78 8.77
N ARG A 30 6.00 11.80 8.81
CA ARG A 30 6.31 13.20 8.42
C ARG A 30 7.50 13.78 9.18
N SER A 31 7.65 13.43 10.45
CA SER A 31 8.78 13.89 11.27
C SER A 31 10.12 13.38 10.75
N GLY A 32 10.12 12.29 9.99
CA GLY A 32 11.30 11.72 9.34
C GLY A 32 11.52 12.16 7.89
N ALA A 33 10.71 13.08 7.35
CA ALA A 33 10.68 13.41 5.92
C ALA A 33 12.05 13.69 5.30
N ASP A 34 12.86 14.54 5.94
CA ASP A 34 14.21 14.86 5.45
C ASP A 34 15.13 13.64 5.39
N THR A 35 15.01 12.76 6.38
CA THR A 35 15.78 11.52 6.44
C THR A 35 15.35 10.55 5.34
N ILE A 36 14.05 10.46 5.11
CA ILE A 36 13.46 9.64 4.05
C ILE A 36 13.93 10.16 2.69
N CYS A 37 13.83 11.47 2.44
CA CYS A 37 14.29 12.07 1.19
C CYS A 37 15.78 11.80 0.93
N ARG A 38 16.66 12.03 1.91
CA ARG A 38 18.10 11.71 1.77
C ARG A 38 18.36 10.22 1.52
N THR A 39 17.55 9.34 2.11
CA THR A 39 17.68 7.90 1.88
C THR A 39 17.28 7.55 0.46
N LEU A 40 16.18 8.13 -0.05
CA LEU A 40 15.73 7.93 -1.44
C LEU A 40 16.77 8.45 -2.43
N GLU A 41 17.30 9.67 -2.23
CA GLU A 41 18.40 10.23 -3.05
C GLU A 41 19.62 9.30 -3.13
N ALA A 42 20.00 8.70 -2.00
CA ALA A 42 21.14 7.79 -1.93
C ALA A 42 20.86 6.42 -2.57
N VAL A 43 19.61 6.01 -2.74
CA VAL A 43 19.23 4.68 -3.22
C VAL A 43 18.78 4.70 -4.69
N LEU A 44 18.22 5.78 -5.18
CA LEU A 44 17.70 5.88 -6.56
C LEU A 44 18.73 5.54 -7.65
N PRO A 45 20.04 5.93 -7.54
CA PRO A 45 21.04 5.48 -8.51
C PRO A 45 21.24 3.96 -8.55
N PHE A 46 20.99 3.28 -7.41
CA PHE A 46 21.01 1.80 -7.37
C PHE A 46 19.77 1.19 -8.00
N CYS A 47 18.60 1.84 -7.87
CA CYS A 47 17.39 1.40 -8.55
C CYS A 47 17.61 1.41 -10.07
N GLU A 48 18.15 2.50 -10.60
CA GLU A 48 18.49 2.64 -12.01
C GLU A 48 19.49 1.58 -12.49
N GLN A 49 20.60 1.41 -11.75
CA GLN A 49 21.62 0.40 -12.06
C GLN A 49 21.07 -1.04 -12.00
N ALA A 50 20.16 -1.30 -11.06
CA ALA A 50 19.53 -2.60 -10.89
C ALA A 50 18.42 -2.86 -11.93
N GLY A 51 17.83 -1.81 -12.51
CA GLY A 51 16.61 -1.90 -13.30
C GLY A 51 15.38 -2.26 -12.45
N VAL A 52 15.41 -1.95 -11.15
CA VAL A 52 14.36 -2.27 -10.17
C VAL A 52 13.92 -1.00 -9.46
N GLY A 53 12.62 -0.69 -9.48
CA GLY A 53 12.09 0.49 -8.81
C GLY A 53 11.78 0.29 -7.33
N LEU A 54 11.57 1.41 -6.64
CA LEU A 54 10.92 1.46 -5.34
C LEU A 54 9.46 1.89 -5.53
N ALA A 55 8.53 1.18 -4.92
CA ALA A 55 7.15 1.57 -4.81
C ALA A 55 6.84 1.93 -3.35
N LEU A 56 6.58 3.21 -3.10
CA LEU A 56 6.31 3.73 -1.76
C LEU A 56 4.85 3.49 -1.40
N GLU A 57 4.63 2.87 -0.25
CA GLU A 57 3.29 2.60 0.24
C GLU A 57 2.84 3.64 1.26
N ASN A 58 1.58 4.07 1.15
CA ASN A 58 0.90 4.87 2.15
C ASN A 58 0.57 4.00 3.38
N PRO A 59 1.07 4.34 4.60
CA PRO A 59 0.98 3.43 5.75
C PRO A 59 -0.40 3.30 6.40
N GLY A 60 -1.23 4.35 6.35
CA GLY A 60 -2.58 4.33 6.90
C GLY A 60 -2.68 4.45 8.41
N HIS A 61 -1.69 5.07 9.07
CA HIS A 61 -1.64 5.23 10.53
C HIS A 61 -2.20 6.56 11.03
N GLY A 62 -2.51 7.50 10.13
CA GLY A 62 -3.10 8.80 10.45
C GLY A 62 -2.18 9.98 10.13
N GLU A 63 -2.48 11.14 10.70
CA GLU A 63 -1.86 12.44 10.35
C GLU A 63 -0.31 12.47 10.43
N GLY A 64 0.29 11.54 11.14
CA GLY A 64 1.74 11.40 11.24
C GLY A 64 2.41 10.76 10.01
N ASP A 65 1.68 10.18 9.09
CA ASP A 65 2.23 9.52 7.90
C ASP A 65 2.79 10.52 6.90
N LEU A 66 3.89 10.18 6.25
CA LEU A 66 4.48 11.02 5.20
C LEU A 66 3.60 11.05 3.94
N ILE A 67 2.97 9.94 3.60
CA ILE A 67 1.97 9.84 2.53
C ILE A 67 0.65 9.40 3.17
N GLY A 68 -0.32 10.29 3.19
CA GLY A 68 -1.66 9.99 3.71
C GLY A 68 -2.69 9.79 2.61
N ASN A 69 -2.47 10.38 1.44
CA ASN A 69 -3.40 10.36 0.32
C ASN A 69 -2.68 10.34 -1.02
N GLY A 70 -3.43 10.17 -2.10
CA GLY A 70 -2.90 10.07 -3.46
C GLY A 70 -2.14 11.31 -3.92
N ALA A 71 -2.65 12.49 -3.64
CA ALA A 71 -2.03 13.75 -4.03
C ALA A 71 -0.67 13.96 -3.33
N GLU A 72 -0.56 13.66 -2.02
CA GLU A 72 0.71 13.70 -1.29
C GLU A 72 1.73 12.71 -1.84
N GLY A 73 1.26 11.51 -2.19
CA GLY A 73 2.11 10.50 -2.82
C GLY A 73 2.65 10.96 -4.17
N LEU A 74 1.78 11.51 -5.02
CA LEU A 74 2.19 12.08 -6.31
C LEU A 74 3.23 13.18 -6.15
N VAL A 75 3.00 14.13 -5.24
CA VAL A 75 3.94 15.24 -4.96
C VAL A 75 5.31 14.70 -4.51
N LEU A 76 5.33 13.72 -3.61
CA LEU A 76 6.58 13.13 -3.14
C LEU A 76 7.37 12.45 -4.27
N VAL A 77 6.70 11.64 -5.09
CA VAL A 77 7.35 10.93 -6.21
C VAL A 77 7.85 11.93 -7.26
N ALA A 78 7.03 12.93 -7.62
CA ALA A 78 7.38 13.96 -8.59
C ALA A 78 8.60 14.79 -8.19
N LYS A 79 8.82 15.01 -6.90
CA LYS A 79 10.01 15.73 -6.37
C LYS A 79 11.33 15.13 -6.84
N PHE A 80 11.38 13.80 -7.02
CA PHE A 80 12.61 13.11 -7.43
C PHE A 80 12.76 12.97 -8.94
N GLY A 81 11.66 13.07 -9.71
CA GLY A 81 11.69 12.97 -11.17
C GLY A 81 12.26 11.66 -11.72
N SER A 82 12.31 10.60 -10.90
CA SER A 82 12.89 9.31 -11.27
C SER A 82 11.80 8.31 -11.71
N PRO A 83 11.96 7.63 -12.85
CA PRO A 83 11.03 6.58 -13.27
C PRO A 83 11.08 5.35 -12.34
N TYR A 84 12.13 5.24 -11.52
CA TYR A 84 12.34 4.14 -10.56
C TYR A 84 11.73 4.42 -9.18
N LEU A 85 11.10 5.58 -8.96
CA LEU A 85 10.35 5.88 -7.74
C LEU A 85 8.88 6.04 -8.08
N ARG A 86 8.06 5.18 -7.52
CA ARG A 86 6.63 5.08 -7.81
C ARG A 86 5.85 4.85 -6.52
N LEU A 87 4.54 4.72 -6.62
CA LEU A 87 3.65 4.39 -5.51
C LEU A 87 3.19 2.93 -5.58
N ASN A 88 3.11 2.31 -4.42
CA ASN A 88 2.19 1.23 -4.13
C ASN A 88 0.99 1.84 -3.40
N TYR A 89 -0.12 2.03 -4.10
CA TYR A 89 -1.30 2.61 -3.51
C TYR A 89 -2.09 1.53 -2.77
N ASP A 90 -2.33 1.72 -1.47
CA ASP A 90 -3.13 0.82 -0.65
C ASP A 90 -4.48 1.47 -0.32
N ALA A 91 -5.55 0.93 -0.88
CA ALA A 91 -6.90 1.46 -0.72
C ALA A 91 -7.39 1.41 0.74
N GLY A 92 -7.10 0.33 1.47
CA GLY A 92 -7.49 0.20 2.87
C GLY A 92 -6.77 1.21 3.77
N ASN A 93 -5.52 1.54 3.43
CA ASN A 93 -4.74 2.52 4.18
C ASN A 93 -5.21 3.96 3.93
N ILE A 94 -5.71 4.32 2.75
CA ILE A 94 -6.36 5.61 2.51
C ILE A 94 -7.57 5.76 3.43
N TYR A 95 -8.42 4.75 3.47
CA TYR A 95 -9.62 4.73 4.29
C TYR A 95 -9.30 4.92 5.79
N THR A 96 -8.30 4.18 6.30
CA THR A 96 -7.92 4.24 7.72
C THR A 96 -7.13 5.50 8.08
N TYR A 97 -6.28 6.03 7.19
CA TYR A 97 -5.54 7.27 7.38
C TYR A 97 -6.46 8.44 7.72
N SER A 98 -7.50 8.62 6.94
CA SER A 98 -8.43 9.74 7.04
C SER A 98 -9.53 9.53 8.08
N ARG A 99 -9.53 8.41 8.80
CA ARG A 99 -10.63 8.00 9.66
C ARG A 99 -11.97 8.00 8.93
N GLU A 100 -11.98 7.39 7.74
CA GLU A 100 -13.16 7.22 6.87
C GLU A 100 -13.62 8.50 6.15
N ALA A 101 -12.93 9.64 6.36
CA ALA A 101 -13.30 10.91 5.73
C ALA A 101 -12.94 10.96 4.23
N LEU A 102 -11.90 10.23 3.83
CA LEU A 102 -11.46 10.11 2.44
C LEU A 102 -11.70 8.69 1.95
N LEU A 103 -12.43 8.58 0.84
CA LEU A 103 -12.73 7.29 0.23
C LEU A 103 -11.75 7.03 -0.92
N PRO A 104 -11.19 5.81 -1.02
CA PRO A 104 -10.21 5.48 -2.05
C PRO A 104 -10.69 5.76 -3.48
N GLU A 105 -11.96 5.52 -3.77
CA GLU A 105 -12.57 5.79 -5.07
C GLU A 105 -12.63 7.28 -5.44
N ASN A 106 -12.49 8.18 -4.46
CA ASN A 106 -12.44 9.63 -4.66
C ASN A 106 -11.00 10.18 -4.67
N ASP A 107 -10.02 9.36 -4.25
CA ASP A 107 -8.61 9.76 -4.07
C ASP A 107 -7.68 9.19 -5.15
N ILE A 108 -7.96 8.00 -5.66
CA ILE A 108 -7.02 7.27 -6.52
C ILE A 108 -6.68 8.03 -7.81
N ALA A 109 -7.62 8.80 -8.35
CA ALA A 109 -7.42 9.54 -9.60
C ALA A 109 -6.19 10.46 -9.55
N ASP A 110 -5.95 11.11 -8.41
CA ASP A 110 -4.80 11.99 -8.21
C ASP A 110 -3.48 11.21 -8.17
N ALA A 111 -3.50 9.97 -7.73
CA ALA A 111 -2.33 9.13 -7.60
C ALA A 111 -1.97 8.35 -8.87
N LEU A 112 -2.94 8.08 -9.77
CA LEU A 112 -2.79 7.20 -10.93
C LEU A 112 -1.50 7.43 -11.73
N PRO A 113 -1.06 8.67 -12.04
CA PRO A 113 0.17 8.90 -12.80
C PRO A 113 1.42 8.35 -12.12
N ALA A 114 1.39 8.17 -10.79
CA ALA A 114 2.53 7.72 -9.99
C ALA A 114 2.43 6.25 -9.55
N ILE A 115 1.28 5.60 -9.68
CA ILE A 115 1.08 4.21 -9.21
C ILE A 115 1.81 3.22 -10.12
N ALA A 116 2.55 2.30 -9.52
CA ALA A 116 3.15 1.15 -10.19
C ALA A 116 2.55 -0.18 -9.73
N HIS A 117 1.90 -0.18 -8.58
CA HIS A 117 1.25 -1.35 -7.97
C HIS A 117 0.12 -0.88 -7.05
N LEU A 118 -0.92 -1.69 -6.95
CA LEU A 118 -2.08 -1.41 -6.11
C LEU A 118 -2.30 -2.55 -5.11
N HIS A 119 -2.42 -2.23 -3.82
CA HIS A 119 -2.93 -3.16 -2.82
C HIS A 119 -4.45 -3.04 -2.70
N LEU A 120 -5.12 -4.15 -2.91
CA LEU A 120 -6.54 -4.31 -2.57
C LEU A 120 -6.60 -4.85 -1.13
N LYS A 121 -7.05 -4.01 -0.22
CA LYS A 121 -7.22 -4.32 1.20
C LYS A 121 -8.57 -3.78 1.65
N ASP A 122 -9.40 -4.60 2.25
CA ASP A 122 -10.73 -4.19 2.69
C ASP A 122 -10.84 -4.12 4.22
N VAL A 123 -11.63 -3.16 4.67
CA VAL A 123 -11.75 -2.80 6.08
C VAL A 123 -13.23 -2.65 6.42
N ALA A 124 -13.71 -3.43 7.36
CA ALA A 124 -15.02 -3.19 7.98
C ALA A 124 -14.86 -2.23 9.16
N SER A 125 -15.77 -1.26 9.23
CA SER A 125 -15.85 -0.27 10.30
C SER A 125 -17.10 -0.47 11.14
N ASP A 126 -16.95 -0.46 12.47
CA ASP A 126 -18.06 -0.44 13.42
C ASP A 126 -17.68 0.37 14.69
N GLU A 127 -18.53 0.34 15.71
CA GLU A 127 -18.30 1.06 16.97
C GLU A 127 -17.03 0.61 17.70
N SER A 128 -16.61 -0.64 17.52
CA SER A 128 -15.40 -1.19 18.15
C SER A 128 -14.10 -0.77 17.48
N GLY A 129 -14.18 -0.28 16.22
CA GLY A 129 -13.03 0.13 15.44
C GLY A 129 -13.00 -0.48 14.03
N TRP A 130 -11.80 -0.86 13.57
CA TRP A 130 -11.61 -1.43 12.25
C TRP A 130 -11.17 -2.90 12.31
N ARG A 131 -11.73 -3.69 11.40
CA ARG A 131 -11.35 -5.08 11.17
C ARG A 131 -11.04 -5.28 9.69
N PHE A 132 -9.94 -5.96 9.41
CA PHE A 132 -9.63 -6.35 8.03
C PHE A 132 -10.50 -7.55 7.62
N THR A 133 -11.06 -7.48 6.42
CA THR A 133 -12.00 -8.46 5.89
C THR A 133 -11.53 -8.99 4.53
N PRO A 134 -12.09 -10.10 4.04
CA PRO A 134 -12.02 -10.42 2.63
C PRO A 134 -12.55 -9.27 1.77
N LEU A 135 -12.03 -9.14 0.54
CA LEU A 135 -12.46 -8.11 -0.38
C LEU A 135 -13.97 -8.21 -0.69
N GLY A 136 -14.65 -7.08 -0.66
CA GLY A 136 -16.09 -6.96 -0.87
C GLY A 136 -16.94 -7.25 0.36
N GLU A 137 -16.31 -7.53 1.53
CA GLU A 137 -17.01 -7.72 2.80
C GLU A 137 -16.78 -6.54 3.77
N GLY A 138 -16.03 -5.53 3.35
CA GLY A 138 -15.75 -4.31 4.11
C GLY A 138 -16.54 -3.11 3.61
N SER A 139 -15.99 -1.93 3.88
CA SER A 139 -16.64 -0.64 3.64
C SER A 139 -16.17 0.07 2.37
N ILE A 140 -15.13 -0.44 1.69
CA ILE A 140 -14.58 0.20 0.49
C ILE A 140 -15.44 -0.13 -0.73
N ASN A 141 -15.82 0.90 -1.48
CA ASN A 141 -16.59 0.73 -2.72
C ASN A 141 -15.67 0.32 -3.88
N TYR A 142 -15.27 -0.94 -3.90
CA TYR A 142 -14.41 -1.47 -4.95
C TYR A 142 -15.03 -1.42 -6.35
N SER A 143 -16.35 -1.42 -6.48
CA SER A 143 -16.99 -1.29 -7.80
C SER A 143 -16.72 0.07 -8.43
N ALA A 144 -16.77 1.15 -7.64
CA ALA A 144 -16.45 2.49 -8.11
C ALA A 144 -14.93 2.69 -8.30
N LEU A 145 -14.11 2.11 -7.42
CA LEU A 145 -12.65 2.14 -7.52
C LEU A 145 -12.16 1.40 -8.78
N TRP A 146 -12.71 0.22 -9.05
CA TRP A 146 -12.27 -0.66 -10.15
C TRP A 146 -12.39 0.00 -11.52
N GLY A 147 -13.45 0.77 -11.74
CA GLY A 147 -13.66 1.50 -13.01
C GLY A 147 -12.58 2.55 -13.32
N GLN A 148 -11.73 2.90 -12.36
CA GLN A 148 -10.66 3.88 -12.53
C GLN A 148 -9.27 3.21 -12.70
N ILE A 149 -9.15 1.92 -12.39
CA ILE A 149 -7.87 1.20 -12.41
C ILE A 149 -7.52 0.83 -13.86
N PRO A 150 -6.33 1.23 -14.36
CA PRO A 150 -5.85 0.75 -15.66
C PRO A 150 -5.76 -0.78 -15.69
N ALA A 151 -6.20 -1.39 -16.78
CA ALA A 151 -6.26 -2.84 -16.92
C ALA A 151 -4.91 -3.56 -16.82
N ASP A 152 -3.82 -2.85 -17.09
CA ASP A 152 -2.44 -3.35 -17.04
C ASP A 152 -1.72 -3.02 -15.72
N LEU A 153 -2.40 -2.33 -14.79
CA LEU A 153 -1.82 -2.02 -13.48
C LEU A 153 -1.71 -3.30 -12.63
N PRO A 154 -0.50 -3.66 -12.17
CA PRO A 154 -0.33 -4.79 -11.26
C PRO A 154 -1.07 -4.58 -9.94
N ILE A 155 -1.81 -5.58 -9.52
CA ILE A 155 -2.56 -5.56 -8.26
C ILE A 155 -2.18 -6.74 -7.37
N GLY A 156 -2.20 -6.52 -6.06
CA GLY A 156 -2.03 -7.54 -5.03
C GLY A 156 -3.17 -7.50 -4.02
N ILE A 157 -3.64 -8.66 -3.60
CA ILE A 157 -4.62 -8.77 -2.51
C ILE A 157 -3.85 -8.83 -1.20
N GLU A 158 -4.08 -7.87 -0.30
CA GLU A 158 -3.54 -7.87 1.04
C GLU A 158 -4.63 -8.24 2.05
N LEU A 159 -4.44 -9.36 2.76
CA LEU A 159 -5.37 -9.90 3.74
C LEU A 159 -4.74 -9.96 5.14
N PRO A 160 -4.59 -8.83 5.85
CA PRO A 160 -3.98 -8.81 7.18
C PRO A 160 -4.98 -9.24 8.27
N LEU A 161 -5.67 -10.37 8.07
CA LEU A 161 -6.80 -10.84 8.88
C LEU A 161 -6.44 -11.16 10.33
N ARG A 162 -5.15 -11.21 10.66
CA ARG A 162 -4.67 -11.34 12.04
C ARG A 162 -4.53 -10.02 12.76
N LEU A 163 -4.71 -8.91 12.06
CA LEU A 163 -4.64 -7.57 12.63
C LEU A 163 -6.04 -7.02 12.89
N GLU A 164 -6.16 -6.27 13.98
CA GLU A 164 -7.35 -5.50 14.36
C GLU A 164 -6.90 -4.08 14.72
N ARG A 165 -7.78 -3.12 14.59
CA ARG A 165 -7.52 -1.72 14.96
C ARG A 165 -8.61 -1.22 15.92
N PRO A 166 -8.62 -1.70 17.18
CA PRO A 166 -9.63 -1.33 18.16
C PRO A 166 -9.62 0.18 18.41
N GLY A 167 -10.80 0.77 18.49
CA GLY A 167 -10.94 2.22 18.65
C GLY A 167 -10.29 3.04 17.53
N ARG A 168 -10.09 2.46 16.35
CA ARG A 168 -9.38 3.08 15.20
C ARG A 168 -7.92 3.43 15.52
N SER A 169 -7.29 2.67 16.40
CA SER A 169 -5.87 2.81 16.77
C SER A 169 -4.93 2.15 15.77
N ASP A 170 -3.64 2.13 16.08
CA ASP A 170 -2.65 1.35 15.35
C ASP A 170 -2.97 -0.14 15.37
N PRO A 171 -2.51 -0.90 14.35
CA PRO A 171 -2.81 -2.31 14.25
C PRO A 171 -2.29 -3.12 15.43
N VAL A 172 -3.15 -3.92 16.03
CA VAL A 172 -2.81 -4.88 17.08
C VAL A 172 -2.95 -6.29 16.52
N ARG A 173 -1.95 -7.12 16.77
CA ARG A 173 -1.97 -8.51 16.32
C ARG A 173 -2.76 -9.37 17.32
N ARG A 174 -3.77 -10.08 16.85
CA ARG A 174 -4.50 -11.08 17.64
C ARG A 174 -3.54 -12.14 18.17
N ALA A 175 -3.73 -12.53 19.42
CA ALA A 175 -2.89 -13.55 20.07
C ALA A 175 -2.95 -14.88 19.31
N GLU A 176 -4.16 -15.34 18.99
CA GLU A 176 -4.36 -16.59 18.29
C GLU A 176 -4.15 -16.43 16.77
N PRO A 177 -3.39 -17.31 16.13
CA PRO A 177 -3.28 -17.36 14.69
C PRO A 177 -4.60 -17.82 14.07
N LEU A 178 -4.90 -17.29 12.87
CA LEU A 178 -6.05 -17.77 12.10
C LEU A 178 -5.78 -19.17 11.57
N PRO A 179 -6.72 -20.12 11.69
CA PRO A 179 -6.60 -21.43 11.09
C PRO A 179 -6.43 -21.34 9.56
N LEU A 180 -5.55 -22.16 9.00
CA LEU A 180 -5.29 -22.20 7.55
C LEU A 180 -6.55 -22.36 6.68
N PRO A 181 -7.55 -23.17 7.04
CA PRO A 181 -8.81 -23.23 6.29
C PRO A 181 -9.54 -21.91 6.20
N GLN A 182 -9.53 -21.10 7.29
CA GLN A 182 -10.17 -19.77 7.31
C GLN A 182 -9.42 -18.79 6.40
N LEU A 183 -8.07 -18.77 6.45
CA LEU A 183 -7.26 -17.94 5.55
C LEU A 183 -7.51 -18.30 4.08
N ARG A 184 -7.54 -19.59 3.77
CA ARG A 184 -7.83 -20.09 2.41
C ARG A 184 -9.21 -19.68 1.94
N ALA A 185 -10.24 -19.84 2.77
CA ALA A 185 -11.60 -19.45 2.45
C ALA A 185 -11.72 -17.92 2.23
N ALA A 186 -11.05 -17.10 3.05
CA ALA A 186 -11.00 -15.66 2.89
C ALA A 186 -10.35 -15.25 1.56
N LEU A 187 -9.22 -15.87 1.21
CA LEU A 187 -8.56 -15.62 -0.07
C LEU A 187 -9.43 -16.04 -1.26
N GLN A 188 -10.09 -17.19 -1.18
CA GLN A 188 -11.01 -17.65 -2.23
C GLN A 188 -12.19 -16.67 -2.46
N ARG A 189 -12.79 -16.15 -1.38
CA ARG A 189 -13.85 -15.14 -1.49
C ARG A 189 -13.33 -13.85 -2.12
N SER A 190 -12.16 -13.38 -1.70
CA SER A 190 -11.52 -12.19 -2.28
C SER A 190 -11.22 -12.35 -3.77
N LEU A 191 -10.67 -13.50 -4.18
CA LEU A 191 -10.42 -13.80 -5.59
C LEU A 191 -11.71 -13.88 -6.41
N ALA A 192 -12.77 -14.51 -5.85
CA ALA A 192 -14.07 -14.57 -6.50
C ALA A 192 -14.70 -13.18 -6.66
N PHE A 193 -14.50 -12.30 -5.68
CA PHE A 193 -14.96 -10.92 -5.75
C PHE A 193 -14.23 -10.13 -6.85
N VAL A 194 -12.89 -10.19 -6.89
CA VAL A 194 -12.09 -9.55 -7.95
C VAL A 194 -12.48 -10.08 -9.34
N GLY A 195 -12.70 -11.40 -9.45
CA GLY A 195 -13.17 -12.00 -10.72
C GLY A 195 -14.49 -11.43 -11.21
N LYS A 196 -15.42 -11.04 -10.32
CA LYS A 196 -16.67 -10.39 -10.68
C LYS A 196 -16.49 -8.93 -11.11
N LEU A 197 -15.47 -8.25 -10.59
CA LEU A 197 -15.17 -6.86 -10.99
C LEU A 197 -14.51 -6.81 -12.37
N SER A 198 -13.82 -7.87 -12.77
CA SER A 198 -13.05 -7.96 -14.02
C SER A 198 -13.84 -8.50 -15.21
N GLY A 199 -15.01 -9.07 -14.98
CA GLY A 199 -15.85 -9.71 -16.02
C GLY A 199 -17.07 -8.94 -16.36
#